data_c2b9d8fabfa22f7dcde779ad2b4585db
#
_entry.id   c2b9d8fabfa22f7dcde779ad2b4585db
#
_cell.length_a   1.000
_cell.length_b   1.000
_cell.length_c   1.000
_cell.angle_alpha   90.00
_cell.angle_beta   90.00
_cell.angle_gamma   90.00
#
_symmetry.space_group_name_H-M   'P 1'
#
loop_
_entity.id
_entity.type
_entity.pdbx_description
1 polymer ?
#
loop_
_entity_poly.entity_id
_entity_poly.type
_entity_poly.pdbx_seq_one_letter_code
_entity_poly.pdbx_strand_id
1 'polypeptide(L)'
;MHKKALTEVDLYTGEIAMPKGFEINRNIIKNDILKSFITSDRINNNPKTYSYKNYKVPFSQPLQWMQDYMRDHWRSEYGPTLVHKNMHGNVMHPKEKSWTRHQVDPVDLRNSPDYTLIYGVDVKEGSSECIIEYDDNRSKNRTWHIPIKDNHFIMFPTTNKYSFSPNTSNGLNIILTINYEYI
;
A
#
# COMPACT_ATOMS: atom_id res chain seq x y z
N MET A 1 0.31 -40.74 -5.05
CA MET A 1 -0.24 -39.41 -4.64
C MET A 1 0.32 -38.38 -5.57
N HIS A 2 -0.51 -37.58 -6.22
CA HIS A 2 -0.07 -36.49 -7.10
C HIS A 2 -0.38 -35.16 -6.41
N LYS A 3 0.62 -34.26 -6.34
CA LYS A 3 0.46 -32.89 -5.85
C LYS A 3 0.21 -31.99 -7.06
N LYS A 4 -0.87 -31.19 -7.03
CA LYS A 4 -1.16 -30.16 -8.02
C LYS A 4 -1.31 -28.82 -7.29
N ALA A 5 -0.60 -27.79 -7.73
CA ALA A 5 -0.85 -26.44 -7.27
C ALA A 5 -2.22 -25.99 -7.82
N LEU A 6 -3.06 -25.44 -6.94
CA LEU A 6 -4.39 -24.96 -7.33
C LEU A 6 -4.36 -23.48 -7.70
N THR A 7 -3.42 -22.73 -7.14
CA THR A 7 -3.25 -21.29 -7.37
C THR A 7 -1.81 -20.90 -7.17
N GLU A 8 -1.39 -19.85 -7.88
CA GLU A 8 -0.13 -19.13 -7.66
C GLU A 8 -0.49 -17.69 -7.31
N VAL A 9 0.20 -17.11 -6.35
CA VAL A 9 0.00 -15.73 -5.90
C VAL A 9 1.33 -15.02 -6.00
N ASP A 10 1.36 -13.99 -6.83
CA ASP A 10 2.56 -13.20 -7.08
C ASP A 10 2.60 -11.95 -6.21
N LEU A 11 3.81 -11.59 -5.79
CA LEU A 11 4.14 -10.37 -5.12
C LEU A 11 5.09 -9.57 -6.00
N TYR A 12 4.76 -8.32 -6.25
CA TYR A 12 5.56 -7.41 -7.06
C TYR A 12 6.19 -6.34 -6.18
N THR A 13 7.49 -6.14 -6.33
CA THR A 13 8.21 -5.08 -5.60
C THR A 13 9.13 -4.34 -6.55
N GLY A 14 9.28 -3.05 -6.35
CA GLY A 14 10.17 -2.24 -7.18
C GLY A 14 10.30 -0.82 -6.67
N GLU A 15 11.18 -0.09 -7.31
CA GLU A 15 11.31 1.35 -7.17
C GLU A 15 10.55 2.02 -8.31
N ILE A 16 9.87 3.14 -8.02
CA ILE A 16 9.27 3.94 -9.07
C ILE A 16 10.36 4.78 -9.73
N ALA A 17 10.88 4.28 -10.84
CA ALA A 17 11.90 4.93 -11.63
C ALA A 17 11.26 5.82 -12.71
N MET A 18 11.47 7.12 -12.60
CA MET A 18 11.05 8.08 -13.62
C MET A 18 12.11 8.21 -14.71
N PRO A 19 11.74 8.67 -15.93
CA PRO A 19 12.71 8.99 -16.96
C PRO A 19 13.83 9.88 -16.44
N LYS A 20 15.04 9.74 -17.01
CA LYS A 20 16.23 10.47 -16.58
C LYS A 20 15.96 11.97 -16.48
N GLY A 21 16.20 12.55 -15.32
CA GLY A 21 15.96 13.97 -15.03
C GLY A 21 14.59 14.29 -14.40
N PHE A 22 13.74 13.26 -14.19
CA PHE A 22 12.47 13.41 -13.48
C PHE A 22 12.50 12.60 -12.19
N GLU A 23 12.06 13.21 -11.10
CA GLU A 23 11.80 12.56 -9.83
C GLU A 23 10.38 12.88 -9.37
N ILE A 24 9.71 11.88 -8.78
CA ILE A 24 8.42 12.13 -8.15
C ILE A 24 8.63 13.04 -6.94
N ASN A 25 7.98 14.21 -6.95
CA ASN A 25 8.00 15.07 -5.78
C ASN A 25 7.13 14.49 -4.65
N ARG A 26 7.72 13.55 -3.92
CA ARG A 26 7.05 12.87 -2.78
C ARG A 26 6.62 13.83 -1.68
N ASN A 27 7.26 15.00 -1.55
CA ASN A 27 6.87 16.01 -0.57
C ASN A 27 5.46 16.56 -0.81
N ILE A 28 5.00 16.63 -2.05
CA ILE A 28 3.62 17.02 -2.34
C ILE A 28 2.66 15.97 -1.78
N ILE A 29 2.88 14.70 -2.10
CA ILE A 29 2.06 13.58 -1.61
C ILE A 29 2.08 13.54 -0.07
N LYS A 30 3.27 13.65 0.52
CA LYS A 30 3.46 13.72 1.98
C LYS A 30 2.63 14.84 2.60
N ASN A 31 2.74 16.04 2.08
CA ASN A 31 2.04 17.20 2.61
C ASN A 31 0.51 17.06 2.49
N ASP A 32 0.02 16.48 1.41
CA ASP A 32 -1.41 16.24 1.22
C ASP A 32 -1.95 15.22 2.22
N ILE A 33 -1.21 14.14 2.47
CA ILE A 33 -1.55 13.17 3.50
C ILE A 33 -1.54 13.82 4.90
N LEU A 34 -0.49 14.60 5.21
CA LEU A 34 -0.36 15.28 6.50
C LEU A 34 -1.45 16.33 6.73
N LYS A 35 -1.84 17.09 5.70
CA LYS A 35 -2.96 18.03 5.81
C LYS A 35 -4.26 17.30 6.17
N SER A 36 -4.53 16.18 5.51
CA SER A 36 -5.71 15.36 5.79
C SER A 36 -5.66 14.76 7.20
N PHE A 37 -4.49 14.30 7.62
CA PHE A 37 -4.22 13.80 8.98
C PHE A 37 -4.49 14.88 10.04
N ILE A 38 -3.87 16.06 9.94
CA ILE A 38 -4.01 17.15 10.90
C ILE A 38 -5.47 17.60 11.00
N THR A 39 -6.15 17.71 9.87
CA THR A 39 -7.57 18.11 9.83
C THR A 39 -8.47 17.08 10.52
N SER A 40 -8.19 15.79 10.34
CA SER A 40 -8.99 14.71 10.93
C SER A 40 -8.70 14.52 12.42
N ASP A 41 -7.46 14.70 12.87
CA ASP A 41 -7.06 14.45 14.25
C ASP A 41 -7.35 15.62 15.21
N ARG A 42 -7.53 16.83 14.70
CA ARG A 42 -8.06 17.94 15.50
C ARG A 42 -9.44 17.64 16.11
N ILE A 43 -10.15 16.68 15.56
CA ILE A 43 -11.49 16.26 16.00
C ILE A 43 -11.41 15.13 17.05
N ASN A 44 -10.28 14.42 17.18
CA ASN A 44 -10.17 13.24 18.05
C ASN A 44 -8.85 13.22 18.85
N ASN A 45 -8.87 13.77 20.05
CA ASN A 45 -7.73 13.87 20.98
C ASN A 45 -7.32 12.56 21.68
N ASN A 46 -7.32 11.40 21.01
CA ASN A 46 -6.92 10.15 21.64
C ASN A 46 -5.66 9.57 20.99
N PRO A 47 -4.53 9.44 21.72
CA PRO A 47 -3.35 8.75 21.21
C PRO A 47 -3.69 7.28 21.00
N LYS A 48 -3.59 6.81 19.75
CA LYS A 48 -3.97 5.46 19.37
C LYS A 48 -2.74 4.59 19.15
N THR A 49 -2.79 3.39 19.72
CA THR A 49 -1.77 2.36 19.50
C THR A 49 -1.84 1.76 18.10
N TYR A 50 -2.91 2.05 17.34
CA TYR A 50 -3.19 1.48 16.03
C TYR A 50 -3.63 2.56 15.03
N SER A 51 -3.03 2.57 13.85
CA SER A 51 -3.48 3.39 12.73
C SER A 51 -4.59 2.67 11.96
N TYR A 52 -5.82 3.11 12.07
CA TYR A 52 -6.92 2.61 11.24
C TYR A 52 -7.51 3.65 10.31
N LYS A 53 -7.00 4.85 10.34
CA LYS A 53 -7.56 5.90 9.51
C LYS A 53 -6.92 5.85 8.14
N ASN A 54 -7.79 5.90 7.15
CA ASN A 54 -7.44 6.16 5.78
C ASN A 54 -7.59 7.65 5.54
N TYR A 55 -6.48 8.34 5.31
CA TYR A 55 -6.50 9.77 5.05
C TYR A 55 -6.69 10.02 3.57
N LYS A 56 -7.63 10.90 3.25
CA LYS A 56 -7.92 11.27 1.86
C LYS A 56 -6.68 11.93 1.24
N VAL A 57 -6.32 11.47 0.06
CA VAL A 57 -5.22 12.04 -0.73
C VAL A 57 -5.84 12.70 -1.95
N PRO A 58 -5.72 14.03 -2.11
CA PRO A 58 -6.18 14.69 -3.32
C PRO A 58 -5.32 14.25 -4.50
N PHE A 59 -5.94 14.19 -5.67
CA PHE A 59 -5.21 13.87 -6.89
C PHE A 59 -4.22 15.00 -7.22
N SER A 60 -2.99 14.64 -7.49
CA SER A 60 -1.90 15.59 -7.77
C SER A 60 -1.03 15.09 -8.93
N GLN A 61 -0.27 16.00 -9.53
CA GLN A 61 0.61 15.65 -10.65
C GLN A 61 1.63 14.54 -10.32
N PRO A 62 2.28 14.51 -9.15
CA PRO A 62 3.13 13.38 -8.77
C PRO A 62 2.39 12.04 -8.73
N LEU A 63 1.14 12.05 -8.29
CA LEU A 63 0.30 10.83 -8.28
C LEU A 63 -0.08 10.42 -9.70
N GLN A 64 -0.36 11.37 -10.60
CA GLN A 64 -0.61 11.08 -12.00
C GLN A 64 0.61 10.38 -12.62
N TRP A 65 1.80 10.92 -12.44
CA TRP A 65 3.04 10.31 -12.97
C TRP A 65 3.29 8.91 -12.43
N MET A 66 3.06 8.71 -11.13
CA MET A 66 3.18 7.38 -10.52
C MET A 66 2.18 6.38 -11.12
N GLN A 67 0.95 6.81 -11.35
CA GLN A 67 -0.07 5.96 -11.98
C GLN A 67 0.27 5.65 -13.43
N ASP A 68 0.74 6.64 -14.18
CA ASP A 68 1.18 6.44 -15.56
C ASP A 68 2.36 5.45 -15.63
N TYR A 69 3.34 5.60 -14.73
CA TYR A 69 4.45 4.66 -14.62
C TYR A 69 3.96 3.24 -14.34
N MET A 70 3.10 3.06 -13.34
CA MET A 70 2.58 1.74 -12.97
C MET A 70 1.76 1.13 -14.11
N ARG A 71 0.90 1.92 -14.74
CA ARG A 71 0.09 1.47 -15.88
C ARG A 71 0.95 1.01 -17.06
N ASP A 72 1.91 1.83 -17.46
CA ASP A 72 2.71 1.58 -18.64
C ASP A 72 3.69 0.43 -18.41
N HIS A 73 4.30 0.36 -17.23
CA HIS A 73 5.19 -0.73 -16.85
C HIS A 73 4.41 -2.06 -16.76
N TRP A 74 3.28 -2.07 -16.07
CA TRP A 74 2.43 -3.25 -15.98
C TRP A 74 1.95 -3.74 -17.33
N ARG A 75 1.49 -2.83 -18.18
CA ARG A 75 1.02 -3.17 -19.51
C ARG A 75 2.12 -3.78 -20.39
N SER A 76 3.33 -3.28 -20.29
CA SER A 76 4.47 -3.82 -21.04
C SER A 76 4.87 -5.22 -20.60
N GLU A 77 4.71 -5.56 -19.32
CA GLU A 77 5.12 -6.84 -18.75
C GLU A 77 4.01 -7.90 -18.79
N TYR A 78 2.76 -7.49 -18.51
CA TYR A 78 1.66 -8.42 -18.24
C TYR A 78 0.47 -8.28 -19.19
N GLY A 79 0.41 -7.24 -20.02
CA GLY A 79 -0.62 -7.02 -21.03
C GLY A 79 -1.86 -6.25 -20.56
N PRO A 80 -2.58 -6.63 -19.48
CA PRO A 80 -3.74 -5.88 -19.02
C PRO A 80 -3.38 -4.46 -18.56
N THR A 81 -4.35 -3.54 -18.63
CA THR A 81 -4.15 -2.16 -18.18
C THR A 81 -4.58 -2.01 -16.73
N LEU A 82 -3.71 -1.47 -15.89
CA LEU A 82 -4.06 -1.08 -14.50
C LEU A 82 -4.78 0.26 -14.49
N VAL A 83 -5.92 0.30 -13.82
CA VAL A 83 -6.69 1.51 -13.55
C VAL A 83 -6.84 1.68 -12.04
N HIS A 84 -6.50 2.85 -11.52
CA HIS A 84 -6.66 3.08 -10.10
C HIS A 84 -8.14 3.21 -9.73
N LYS A 85 -8.54 2.56 -8.64
CA LYS A 85 -9.91 2.57 -8.13
C LYS A 85 -10.08 3.56 -6.97
N ASN A 86 -9.20 3.47 -6.02
CA ASN A 86 -9.14 4.38 -4.88
C ASN A 86 -7.73 4.44 -4.30
N MET A 87 -7.48 5.47 -3.50
CA MET A 87 -6.22 5.65 -2.79
C MET A 87 -6.42 6.32 -1.45
N HIS A 88 -5.54 6.03 -0.51
CA HIS A 88 -5.52 6.67 0.79
C HIS A 88 -4.13 6.69 1.40
N GLY A 89 -3.88 7.69 2.23
CA GLY A 89 -2.67 7.81 3.03
C GLY A 89 -2.80 7.13 4.37
N ASN A 90 -1.68 6.66 4.90
CA ASN A 90 -1.54 6.17 6.27
C ASN A 90 -0.40 6.92 6.94
N VAL A 91 -0.63 7.40 8.17
CA VAL A 91 0.38 8.05 9.00
C VAL A 91 0.56 7.20 10.24
N MET A 92 1.77 6.71 10.46
CA MET A 92 2.10 5.84 11.58
C MET A 92 3.03 6.55 12.55
N HIS A 93 2.56 6.77 13.77
CA HIS A 93 3.37 7.31 14.85
C HIS A 93 4.42 6.29 15.34
N PRO A 94 5.45 6.73 16.06
CA PRO A 94 6.36 5.83 16.76
C PRO A 94 5.61 4.79 17.58
N LYS A 95 6.01 3.52 17.46
CA LYS A 95 5.40 2.34 18.11
C LYS A 95 3.98 1.98 17.64
N GLU A 96 3.40 2.76 16.75
CA GLU A 96 2.09 2.47 16.17
C GLU A 96 2.18 1.37 15.12
N LYS A 97 1.21 0.47 15.12
CA LYS A 97 1.02 -0.58 14.10
C LYS A 97 -0.38 -0.47 13.50
N SER A 98 -0.60 -1.05 12.33
CA SER A 98 -1.94 -1.12 11.77
C SER A 98 -2.67 -2.40 12.18
N TRP A 99 -4.01 -2.36 12.10
CA TRP A 99 -4.81 -3.58 12.08
C TRP A 99 -4.63 -4.30 10.74
N THR A 100 -4.90 -5.61 10.75
CA THR A 100 -5.03 -6.38 9.51
C THR A 100 -6.15 -5.78 8.66
N ARG A 101 -5.85 -5.55 7.40
CA ARG A 101 -6.74 -4.95 6.39
C ARG A 101 -7.05 -5.96 5.30
N HIS A 102 -8.25 -5.87 4.79
CA HIS A 102 -8.70 -6.63 3.63
C HIS A 102 -9.46 -5.67 2.71
N GLN A 103 -9.07 -5.60 1.46
CA GLN A 103 -9.62 -4.62 0.51
C GLN A 103 -10.76 -5.21 -0.34
N VAL A 104 -10.95 -6.51 -0.27
CA VAL A 104 -12.07 -7.19 -0.93
C VAL A 104 -13.33 -7.02 -0.10
N ASP A 105 -14.41 -6.57 -0.73
CA ASP A 105 -15.73 -6.62 -0.14
C ASP A 105 -16.35 -7.99 -0.41
N PRO A 106 -16.57 -8.83 0.61
CA PRO A 106 -17.13 -10.17 0.42
C PRO A 106 -18.57 -10.16 -0.10
N VAL A 107 -19.28 -9.04 0.01
CA VAL A 107 -20.65 -8.88 -0.48
C VAL A 107 -20.66 -8.39 -1.93
N ASP A 108 -19.62 -7.67 -2.35
CA ASP A 108 -19.51 -7.09 -3.70
C ASP A 108 -18.13 -7.38 -4.32
N LEU A 109 -17.87 -8.65 -4.59
CA LEU A 109 -16.61 -9.09 -5.20
C LEU A 109 -16.37 -8.45 -6.58
N ARG A 110 -17.43 -8.21 -7.34
CA ARG A 110 -17.32 -7.65 -8.69
C ARG A 110 -16.77 -6.22 -8.68
N ASN A 111 -17.08 -5.45 -7.66
CA ASN A 111 -16.59 -4.08 -7.51
C ASN A 111 -15.38 -3.98 -6.57
N SER A 112 -14.86 -5.10 -6.10
CA SER A 112 -13.61 -5.11 -5.34
C SER A 112 -12.43 -4.86 -6.26
N PRO A 113 -11.34 -4.24 -5.78
CA PRO A 113 -10.13 -4.07 -6.56
C PRO A 113 -9.39 -5.41 -6.75
N ASP A 114 -8.56 -5.50 -7.78
CA ASP A 114 -7.75 -6.69 -8.07
C ASP A 114 -6.41 -6.68 -7.35
N TYR A 115 -5.77 -5.51 -7.25
CA TYR A 115 -4.45 -5.35 -6.64
C TYR A 115 -4.43 -4.21 -5.62
N THR A 116 -3.65 -4.42 -4.56
CA THR A 116 -3.29 -3.39 -3.58
C THR A 116 -1.81 -3.08 -3.71
N LEU A 117 -1.49 -1.81 -3.88
CA LEU A 117 -0.14 -1.29 -3.90
C LEU A 117 0.12 -0.45 -2.65
N ILE A 118 1.20 -0.78 -1.96
CA ILE A 118 1.75 -0.04 -0.82
C ILE A 118 3.00 0.70 -1.28
N TYR A 119 3.04 2.01 -1.08
CA TYR A 119 4.16 2.85 -1.49
C TYR A 119 4.72 3.65 -0.32
N GLY A 120 6.03 3.59 -0.14
CA GLY A 120 6.74 4.38 0.87
C GLY A 120 6.91 5.83 0.41
N VAL A 121 6.17 6.75 1.04
CA VAL A 121 6.26 8.19 0.73
C VAL A 121 7.37 8.86 1.53
N ASP A 122 7.41 8.60 2.85
CA ASP A 122 8.44 9.06 3.78
C ASP A 122 8.51 8.04 4.92
N VAL A 123 9.39 7.07 4.78
CA VAL A 123 9.51 5.95 5.69
C VAL A 123 10.97 5.80 6.11
N LYS A 124 11.23 5.87 7.39
CA LYS A 124 12.59 5.65 7.90
C LYS A 124 13.04 4.22 7.57
N GLU A 125 14.21 4.07 6.97
CA GLU A 125 14.74 2.77 6.58
C GLU A 125 14.75 1.77 7.75
N GLY A 126 14.23 0.56 7.49
CA GLY A 126 14.13 -0.52 8.48
C GLY A 126 13.12 -0.29 9.62
N SER A 127 12.30 0.77 9.55
CA SER A 127 11.38 1.12 10.66
C SER A 127 10.00 0.49 10.56
N SER A 128 9.60 0.02 9.39
CA SER A 128 8.28 -0.59 9.18
C SER A 128 8.32 -1.63 8.06
N GLU A 129 7.46 -2.62 8.20
CA GLU A 129 7.27 -3.70 7.24
C GLU A 129 5.79 -3.79 6.84
N CYS A 130 5.53 -4.16 5.60
CA CYS A 130 4.24 -4.68 5.16
C CYS A 130 4.21 -6.17 5.47
N ILE A 131 3.24 -6.60 6.27
CA ILE A 131 3.04 -7.99 6.64
C ILE A 131 1.84 -8.49 5.84
N ILE A 132 2.08 -9.43 4.92
CA ILE A 132 1.04 -10.03 4.08
C ILE A 132 0.71 -11.40 4.65
N GLU A 133 -0.58 -11.65 4.90
CA GLU A 133 -1.09 -12.90 5.41
C GLU A 133 -1.61 -13.76 4.27
N TYR A 134 -1.21 -15.02 4.26
CA TYR A 134 -1.67 -16.02 3.32
C TYR A 134 -2.05 -17.29 4.05
N ASP A 135 -3.31 -17.68 3.93
CA ASP A 135 -3.84 -18.87 4.56
C ASP A 135 -3.73 -20.07 3.61
N ASP A 136 -2.73 -20.91 3.80
CA ASP A 136 -2.57 -22.17 3.06
C ASP A 136 -3.73 -23.13 3.35
N ASN A 137 -4.08 -23.22 4.63
CA ASN A 137 -5.17 -24.04 5.13
C ASN A 137 -5.45 -23.64 6.60
N ARG A 138 -6.47 -24.28 7.19
CA ARG A 138 -6.90 -24.02 8.56
C ARG A 138 -5.78 -24.10 9.63
N SER A 139 -4.73 -24.87 9.39
CA SER A 139 -3.66 -25.12 10.36
C SER A 139 -2.35 -24.42 10.02
N LYS A 140 -2.23 -23.81 8.83
CA LYS A 140 -1.01 -23.20 8.33
C LYS A 140 -1.33 -21.81 7.78
N ASN A 141 -1.15 -20.84 8.63
CA ASN A 141 -1.10 -19.44 8.24
C ASN A 141 0.36 -19.06 7.99
N ARG A 142 0.62 -18.37 6.90
CA ARG A 142 1.94 -17.83 6.57
C ARG A 142 1.89 -16.32 6.49
N THR A 143 2.97 -15.69 6.93
CA THR A 143 3.14 -14.25 6.82
C THR A 143 4.44 -13.95 6.09
N TRP A 144 4.40 -12.98 5.18
CA TRP A 144 5.59 -12.41 4.55
C TRP A 144 5.81 -11.02 5.09
N HIS A 145 7.02 -10.76 5.55
CA HIS A 145 7.46 -9.48 6.08
C HIS A 145 8.32 -8.79 5.04
N ILE A 146 7.83 -7.70 4.48
CA ILE A 146 8.48 -6.98 3.40
C ILE A 146 8.79 -5.57 3.89
N PRO A 147 10.08 -5.17 3.95
CA PRO A 147 10.46 -3.82 4.36
C PRO A 147 9.82 -2.75 3.47
N ILE A 148 9.18 -1.77 4.08
CA ILE A 148 8.69 -0.59 3.38
C ILE A 148 9.83 0.40 3.28
N LYS A 149 10.16 0.81 2.06
CA LYS A 149 11.25 1.75 1.79
C LYS A 149 10.72 2.96 1.04
N ASP A 150 11.40 4.08 1.19
CA ASP A 150 11.14 5.28 0.41
C ASP A 150 11.22 5.02 -1.08
N ASN A 151 10.29 5.59 -1.84
CA ASN A 151 10.18 5.48 -3.29
C ASN A 151 10.02 4.04 -3.82
N HIS A 152 9.73 3.08 -2.96
CA HIS A 152 9.50 1.69 -3.35
C HIS A 152 8.04 1.32 -3.16
N PHE A 153 7.59 0.41 -4.01
CA PHE A 153 6.25 -0.18 -3.91
C PHE A 153 6.31 -1.67 -3.61
N ILE A 154 5.23 -2.13 -2.99
CA ILE A 154 4.90 -3.53 -2.77
C ILE A 154 3.49 -3.69 -3.31
N MET A 155 3.28 -4.56 -4.30
CA MET A 155 1.95 -4.78 -4.89
C MET A 155 1.60 -6.26 -4.85
N PHE A 156 0.38 -6.57 -4.48
CA PHE A 156 -0.12 -7.93 -4.28
C PHE A 156 -1.62 -8.00 -4.58
N PRO A 157 -2.15 -9.20 -4.86
CA PRO A 157 -3.59 -9.39 -5.05
C PRO A 157 -4.37 -8.95 -3.81
N THR A 158 -5.47 -8.24 -4.04
CA THR A 158 -6.32 -7.67 -2.99
C THR A 158 -6.99 -8.71 -2.10
N THR A 159 -7.05 -9.96 -2.56
CA THR A 159 -7.53 -11.10 -1.76
C THR A 159 -6.65 -11.42 -0.56
N ASN A 160 -5.40 -10.94 -0.55
CA ASN A 160 -4.52 -11.12 0.59
C ASN A 160 -4.81 -10.07 1.66
N LYS A 161 -4.85 -10.52 2.91
CA LYS A 161 -4.88 -9.62 4.06
C LYS A 161 -3.49 -9.04 4.30
N TYR A 162 -3.43 -7.83 4.81
CA TYR A 162 -2.15 -7.20 5.14
C TYR A 162 -2.24 -6.29 6.36
N SER A 163 -1.12 -6.03 6.97
CA SER A 163 -0.96 -5.07 8.07
C SER A 163 0.42 -4.40 7.99
N PHE A 164 0.61 -3.34 8.74
CA PHE A 164 1.94 -2.72 8.91
C PHE A 164 2.48 -3.07 10.30
N SER A 165 3.77 -3.42 10.35
CA SER A 165 4.49 -3.63 11.61
C SER A 165 4.56 -2.35 12.44
N PRO A 166 4.85 -2.43 13.74
CA PRO A 166 5.09 -1.23 14.53
C PRO A 166 6.18 -0.36 13.91
N ASN A 167 5.93 0.97 13.87
CA ASN A 167 6.96 1.93 13.49
C ASN A 167 8.03 2.00 14.57
N THR A 168 9.22 1.52 14.29
CA THR A 168 10.35 1.49 15.24
C THR A 168 11.17 2.77 15.25
N SER A 169 10.86 3.72 14.37
CA SER A 169 11.53 5.03 14.35
C SER A 169 10.96 6.00 15.39
N ASN A 170 11.68 7.09 15.61
CA ASN A 170 11.23 8.20 16.46
C ASN A 170 10.38 9.23 15.70
N GLY A 171 10.18 9.05 14.39
CA GLY A 171 9.42 9.94 13.51
C GLY A 171 8.16 9.30 12.98
N LEU A 172 7.42 10.06 12.18
CA LEU A 172 6.26 9.55 11.45
C LEU A 172 6.72 8.74 10.24
N ASN A 173 6.07 7.60 9.99
CA ASN A 173 6.13 6.94 8.69
C ASN A 173 4.87 7.27 7.90
N ILE A 174 5.05 7.67 6.65
CA ILE A 174 3.97 8.07 5.74
C ILE A 174 3.95 7.10 4.58
N ILE A 175 2.82 6.43 4.43
CA ILE A 175 2.61 5.36 3.46
C ILE A 175 1.39 5.70 2.63
N LEU A 176 1.46 5.46 1.33
CA LEU A 176 0.34 5.57 0.41
C LEU A 176 -0.13 4.16 0.02
N THR A 177 -1.42 3.94 0.09
CA THR A 177 -2.08 2.72 -0.40
C THR A 177 -2.91 3.09 -1.63
N ILE A 178 -2.73 2.34 -2.72
CA ILE A 178 -3.51 2.49 -3.95
C ILE A 178 -4.10 1.13 -4.30
N ASN A 179 -5.39 1.12 -4.60
CA ASN A 179 -6.06 -0.07 -5.09
C ASN A 179 -6.31 0.07 -6.59
N TYR A 180 -5.98 -0.99 -7.32
CA TYR A 180 -6.10 -1.07 -8.77
C TYR A 180 -7.11 -2.14 -9.18
N GLU A 181 -7.76 -1.90 -10.30
CA GLU A 181 -8.42 -2.93 -11.10
C GLU A 181 -7.72 -3.02 -12.46
N TYR A 182 -7.77 -4.17 -13.10
CA TYR A 182 -7.25 -4.34 -14.46
C TYR A 182 -8.37 -4.55 -15.47
N ILE A 183 -8.18 -3.99 -16.67
CA ILE A 183 -9.12 -4.05 -17.78
C ILE A 183 -8.43 -4.48 -19.07
#